data_b521ead6f2d3f973556a9913a4be847a
#
_entry.id   b521ead6f2d3f973556a9913a4be847a
#
_cell.length_a   1.000
_cell.length_b   1.000
_cell.length_c   1.000
_cell.angle_alpha   90.00
_cell.angle_beta   90.00
_cell.angle_gamma   90.00
#
_symmetry.space_group_name_H-M   'P 1'
#
loop_
_entity.id
_entity.type
_entity.pdbx_description
1 polymer ?
#
loop_
_entity_poly.entity_id
_entity_poly.type
_entity_poly.pdbx_seq_one_letter_code
_entity_poly.pdbx_strand_id
1 'polypeptide(L)'
;MNRSRYSGIMFVMVLLIASLAIAQTGVKKKRPLPHDYGKVVINNYSENARLAPVEFDHWLHRARFTCRVCHVDIAFAMKAGGTGIKAADNMRGYYCGTCHNGKMEIEGRKVFEACSMNPSKEDFKRCDRCHSSGKSVKKEYDFYKFAEKFPKERFGNGIDWEKAEADGLIKPVDFIEGISIKRVQFQKPQDFTLEPKVSGLPDIIFSHRKHTVWMGCEGCHPEIFLGVKKGTTKYTMVDIFQGKYCGVCHNSVAFPLLDCQRCHTKQVQ
;
A
#
# COMPACT_ATOMS: atom_id res chain seq x y z
N MET A 1 43.27 -37.28 -35.42
CA MET A 1 42.29 -36.23 -35.82
C MET A 1 40.97 -36.52 -35.08
N ASN A 2 40.63 -35.84 -33.99
CA ASN A 2 39.28 -35.69 -33.47
C ASN A 2 39.21 -35.23 -32.00
N ARG A 3 40.32 -35.16 -31.26
CA ARG A 3 40.28 -34.69 -29.84
C ARG A 3 39.89 -33.22 -29.68
N SER A 4 40.27 -32.33 -30.64
CA SER A 4 39.95 -30.90 -30.58
C SER A 4 38.46 -30.58 -30.79
N ARG A 5 37.74 -31.34 -31.63
CA ARG A 5 36.29 -31.16 -31.85
C ARG A 5 35.45 -31.54 -30.63
N TYR A 6 35.80 -32.60 -29.93
CA TYR A 6 35.08 -33.00 -28.70
C TYR A 6 35.31 -32.05 -27.53
N SER A 7 36.51 -31.43 -27.46
CA SER A 7 36.83 -30.46 -26.42
C SER A 7 35.98 -29.17 -26.58
N GLY A 8 35.77 -28.73 -27.83
CA GLY A 8 34.94 -27.57 -28.13
C GLY A 8 33.45 -27.81 -27.81
N ILE A 9 32.93 -28.98 -28.19
CA ILE A 9 31.54 -29.36 -27.91
C ILE A 9 31.29 -29.46 -26.40
N MET A 10 32.22 -30.07 -25.67
CA MET A 10 32.14 -30.21 -24.22
C MET A 10 32.17 -28.85 -23.51
N PHE A 11 32.97 -27.90 -23.98
CA PHE A 11 33.04 -26.55 -23.42
C PHE A 11 31.75 -25.76 -23.64
N VAL A 12 31.16 -25.89 -24.85
CA VAL A 12 29.86 -25.25 -25.17
C VAL A 12 28.73 -25.86 -24.34
N MET A 13 28.75 -27.18 -24.14
CA MET A 13 27.76 -27.86 -23.28
C MET A 13 27.86 -27.44 -21.81
N VAL A 14 29.06 -27.29 -21.28
CA VAL A 14 29.29 -26.80 -19.91
C VAL A 14 28.82 -25.37 -19.74
N LEU A 15 29.06 -24.51 -20.74
CA LEU A 15 28.54 -23.11 -20.72
C LEU A 15 27.02 -23.04 -20.79
N LEU A 16 26.38 -23.90 -21.59
CA LEU A 16 24.92 -23.99 -21.67
C LEU A 16 24.31 -24.51 -20.36
N ILE A 17 24.91 -25.51 -19.71
CA ILE A 17 24.45 -26.02 -18.42
C ILE A 17 24.67 -24.98 -17.33
N ALA A 18 25.78 -24.24 -17.34
CA ALA A 18 26.03 -23.17 -16.40
C ALA A 18 25.03 -22.01 -16.56
N SER A 19 24.67 -21.64 -17.80
CA SER A 19 23.67 -20.60 -18.05
C SER A 19 22.26 -21.02 -17.62
N LEU A 20 21.88 -22.28 -17.79
CA LEU A 20 20.62 -22.84 -17.29
C LEU A 20 20.58 -22.89 -15.75
N ALA A 21 21.69 -23.21 -15.10
CA ALA A 21 21.79 -23.21 -13.64
C ALA A 21 21.65 -21.79 -13.06
N ILE A 22 22.22 -20.79 -13.70
CA ILE A 22 22.07 -19.38 -13.29
C ILE A 22 20.62 -18.89 -13.48
N ALA A 23 19.94 -19.33 -14.54
CA ALA A 23 18.53 -18.98 -14.77
C ALA A 23 17.58 -19.59 -13.71
N GLN A 24 17.96 -20.70 -13.08
CA GLN A 24 17.16 -21.33 -12.00
C GLN A 24 17.44 -20.78 -10.61
N THR A 25 18.52 -20.03 -10.41
CA THR A 25 18.84 -19.37 -9.13
C THR A 25 18.15 -18.01 -8.97
N GLY A 26 17.05 -17.78 -9.66
CA GLY A 26 16.18 -16.64 -9.39
C GLY A 26 15.85 -16.63 -7.89
N VAL A 27 16.43 -15.68 -7.14
CA VAL A 27 16.15 -15.49 -5.72
C VAL A 27 14.64 -15.37 -5.57
N LYS A 28 13.99 -16.42 -5.06
CA LYS A 28 12.55 -16.35 -4.77
C LYS A 28 12.36 -15.21 -3.79
N LYS A 29 11.85 -14.10 -4.27
CA LYS A 29 11.56 -12.92 -3.45
C LYS A 29 10.65 -13.38 -2.32
N LYS A 30 11.17 -13.41 -1.11
CA LYS A 30 10.42 -13.87 0.07
C LYS A 30 9.21 -12.94 0.22
N ARG A 31 8.01 -13.50 0.36
CA ARG A 31 6.81 -12.70 0.63
C ARG A 31 7.02 -11.94 1.94
N PRO A 32 6.62 -10.67 2.03
CA PRO A 32 6.65 -9.96 3.29
C PRO A 32 5.79 -10.72 4.33
N LEU A 33 6.18 -10.63 5.58
CA LEU A 33 5.35 -11.16 6.66
C LEU A 33 4.02 -10.37 6.72
N PRO A 34 2.93 -10.97 7.21
CA PRO A 34 1.63 -10.31 7.26
C PRO A 34 1.66 -8.93 7.92
N HIS A 35 2.39 -8.77 9.01
CA HIS A 35 2.53 -7.49 9.71
C HIS A 35 3.39 -6.46 8.96
N ASP A 36 4.24 -6.88 8.04
CA ASP A 36 5.07 -5.99 7.21
C ASP A 36 4.37 -5.58 5.90
N TYR A 37 3.27 -6.24 5.56
CA TYR A 37 2.53 -5.90 4.36
C TYR A 37 1.77 -4.59 4.56
N GLY A 38 2.07 -3.59 3.75
CA GLY A 38 1.53 -2.23 3.90
C GLY A 38 2.32 -1.35 4.87
N LYS A 39 3.47 -1.82 5.37
CA LYS A 39 4.40 -0.99 6.12
C LYS A 39 5.18 -0.08 5.17
N VAL A 40 5.25 1.19 5.50
CA VAL A 40 6.04 2.17 4.78
C VAL A 40 7.13 2.73 5.69
N VAL A 41 8.35 2.77 5.19
CA VAL A 41 9.49 3.38 5.88
C VAL A 41 9.73 4.77 5.30
N ILE A 42 9.66 5.80 6.14
CA ILE A 42 9.86 7.19 5.76
C ILE A 42 11.14 7.69 6.43
N ASN A 43 12.16 7.96 5.63
CA ASN A 43 13.48 8.35 6.11
C ASN A 43 14.01 9.63 5.44
N ASN A 44 13.15 10.54 5.05
CA ASN A 44 13.56 11.78 4.38
C ASN A 44 14.52 12.62 5.26
N TYR A 45 14.28 12.66 6.57
CA TYR A 45 15.00 13.54 7.49
C TYR A 45 15.35 12.91 8.84
N SER A 46 14.91 11.69 9.12
CA SER A 46 15.08 11.04 10.43
C SER A 46 16.56 10.83 10.77
N GLU A 47 17.34 10.33 9.82
CA GLU A 47 18.79 10.11 10.01
C GLU A 47 19.55 11.40 10.31
N ASN A 48 19.18 12.51 9.70
CA ASN A 48 19.77 13.81 9.97
C ASN A 48 19.54 14.26 11.42
N ALA A 49 18.42 13.82 12.02
CA ALA A 49 18.08 14.05 13.41
C ALA A 49 18.60 12.94 14.35
N ARG A 50 19.38 11.97 13.84
CA ARG A 50 19.85 10.78 14.57
C ARG A 50 18.72 9.95 15.17
N LEU A 51 17.56 9.93 14.51
CA LEU A 51 16.41 9.11 14.85
C LEU A 51 16.29 7.95 13.88
N ALA A 52 15.70 6.86 14.33
CA ALA A 52 15.31 5.77 13.43
C ALA A 52 14.33 6.30 12.39
N PRO A 53 14.27 5.71 11.18
CA PRO A 53 13.22 6.00 10.21
C PRO A 53 11.83 5.84 10.82
N VAL A 54 10.87 6.61 10.33
CA VAL A 54 9.46 6.44 10.70
C VAL A 54 8.93 5.18 10.03
N GLU A 55 8.34 4.29 10.80
CA GLU A 55 7.58 3.16 10.30
C GLU A 55 6.09 3.47 10.38
N PHE A 56 5.43 3.44 9.24
CA PHE A 56 4.01 3.68 9.12
C PHE A 56 3.28 2.41 8.70
N ASP A 57 2.38 1.94 9.55
CA ASP A 57 1.58 0.75 9.33
C ASP A 57 0.20 1.12 8.79
N HIS A 58 -0.04 0.87 7.50
CA HIS A 58 -1.34 1.15 6.87
C HIS A 58 -2.50 0.37 7.51
N TRP A 59 -2.27 -0.87 7.95
CA TRP A 59 -3.35 -1.72 8.49
C TRP A 59 -4.08 -1.07 9.67
N LEU A 60 -3.35 -0.34 10.53
CA LEU A 60 -3.94 0.33 11.69
C LEU A 60 -4.82 1.52 11.27
N HIS A 61 -4.36 2.29 10.30
CA HIS A 61 -5.04 3.50 9.82
C HIS A 61 -6.20 3.17 8.90
N ARG A 62 -6.03 2.22 7.97
CA ARG A 62 -7.11 1.81 7.05
C ARG A 62 -8.28 1.13 7.74
N ALA A 63 -8.08 0.57 8.93
CA ALA A 63 -9.19 0.05 9.73
C ALA A 63 -10.13 1.15 10.23
N ARG A 64 -9.68 2.42 10.21
CA ARG A 64 -10.39 3.59 10.75
C ARG A 64 -10.76 4.62 9.70
N PHE A 65 -9.96 4.74 8.65
CA PHE A 65 -10.10 5.78 7.64
C PHE A 65 -10.05 5.21 6.25
N THR A 66 -10.79 5.83 5.34
CA THR A 66 -10.61 5.58 3.90
C THR A 66 -9.27 6.16 3.44
N CYS A 67 -8.77 5.62 2.33
CA CYS A 67 -7.50 6.07 1.76
C CYS A 67 -7.54 7.56 1.38
N ARG A 68 -8.72 8.04 0.96
CA ARG A 68 -8.96 9.42 0.55
C ARG A 68 -8.58 10.43 1.64
N VAL A 69 -8.94 10.18 2.88
CA VAL A 69 -8.65 11.10 3.99
C VAL A 69 -7.16 11.46 4.05
N CYS A 70 -6.29 10.46 3.89
CA CYS A 70 -4.85 10.69 3.94
C CYS A 70 -4.28 11.14 2.61
N HIS A 71 -4.64 10.47 1.51
CA HIS A 71 -3.96 10.68 0.22
C HIS A 71 -4.55 11.81 -0.62
N VAL A 72 -5.78 12.22 -0.36
CA VAL A 72 -6.44 13.33 -1.07
C VAL A 72 -6.63 14.53 -0.15
N ASP A 73 -7.29 14.36 1.00
CA ASP A 73 -7.64 15.49 1.86
C ASP A 73 -6.42 16.06 2.60
N ILE A 74 -5.53 15.21 3.12
CA ILE A 74 -4.27 15.61 3.79
C ILE A 74 -3.10 15.71 2.79
N ALA A 75 -3.25 15.15 1.58
CA ALA A 75 -2.29 15.20 0.49
C ALA A 75 -0.97 14.43 0.73
N PHE A 76 -1.05 13.26 1.35
CA PHE A 76 0.10 12.34 1.37
C PHE A 76 0.33 11.74 -0.03
N ALA A 77 1.55 11.84 -0.52
CA ALA A 77 1.93 11.21 -1.78
C ALA A 77 1.78 9.68 -1.72
N MET A 78 1.39 9.07 -2.84
CA MET A 78 1.28 7.61 -2.97
C MET A 78 2.65 6.91 -2.90
N LYS A 79 3.71 7.60 -3.22
CA LYS A 79 5.08 7.09 -3.15
C LYS A 79 5.69 7.39 -1.78
N ALA A 80 6.24 6.37 -1.14
CA ALA A 80 6.96 6.52 0.12
C ALA A 80 8.04 7.62 0.05
N GLY A 81 8.05 8.50 1.03
CA GLY A 81 8.96 9.64 1.07
C GLY A 81 8.61 10.80 0.11
N GLY A 82 7.64 10.63 -0.80
CA GLY A 82 7.29 11.64 -1.80
C GLY A 82 6.73 12.95 -1.23
N THR A 83 6.13 12.91 -0.05
CA THR A 83 5.61 14.12 0.63
C THR A 83 6.71 14.96 1.28
N GLY A 84 7.85 14.37 1.63
CA GLY A 84 8.98 15.10 2.24
C GLY A 84 8.66 15.69 3.62
N ILE A 85 7.94 14.94 4.47
CA ILE A 85 7.42 15.39 5.77
C ILE A 85 8.55 15.70 6.74
N LYS A 86 8.52 16.87 7.39
CA LYS A 86 9.40 17.28 8.46
C LYS A 86 8.68 17.26 9.81
N ALA A 87 9.42 17.09 10.91
CA ALA A 87 8.85 17.19 12.25
C ALA A 87 8.13 18.54 12.47
N ALA A 88 8.71 19.63 11.96
CA ALA A 88 8.10 20.96 12.04
C ALA A 88 6.72 21.05 11.36
N ASP A 89 6.49 20.31 10.31
CA ASP A 89 5.17 20.27 9.64
C ASP A 89 4.14 19.61 10.54
N ASN A 90 4.50 18.50 11.18
CA ASN A 90 3.63 17.80 12.13
C ASN A 90 3.31 18.69 13.35
N MET A 91 4.31 19.42 13.89
CA MET A 91 4.11 20.33 15.01
C MET A 91 3.17 21.49 14.67
N ARG A 92 3.10 21.89 13.40
CA ARG A 92 2.17 22.92 12.89
C ARG A 92 0.79 22.39 12.54
N GLY A 93 0.54 21.10 12.72
CA GLY A 93 -0.75 20.46 12.43
C GLY A 93 -0.93 20.01 11.00
N TYR A 94 0.16 19.88 10.23
CA TYR A 94 0.13 19.32 8.89
C TYR A 94 0.42 17.81 8.91
N TYR A 95 0.05 17.11 7.87
CA TYR A 95 0.31 15.68 7.66
C TYR A 95 -0.07 14.81 8.88
N CYS A 96 0.86 14.12 9.49
CA CYS A 96 0.59 13.30 10.69
C CYS A 96 0.04 14.17 11.83
N GLY A 97 0.52 15.41 11.97
CA GLY A 97 0.06 16.37 12.97
C GLY A 97 -1.39 16.80 12.83
N THR A 98 -2.01 16.62 11.66
CA THR A 98 -3.42 16.89 11.44
C THR A 98 -4.30 16.11 12.43
N CYS A 99 -3.98 14.85 12.66
CA CYS A 99 -4.67 13.98 13.62
C CYS A 99 -3.86 13.79 14.91
N HIS A 100 -2.53 13.62 14.80
CA HIS A 100 -1.62 13.42 15.92
C HIS A 100 -1.21 14.75 16.57
N ASN A 101 -2.19 15.49 17.08
CA ASN A 101 -2.03 16.81 17.68
C ASN A 101 -2.34 16.86 19.19
N GLY A 102 -2.62 15.70 19.81
CA GLY A 102 -2.97 15.59 21.22
C GLY A 102 -4.37 16.11 21.58
N LYS A 103 -5.14 16.61 20.60
CA LYS A 103 -6.49 17.16 20.78
C LYS A 103 -7.56 16.33 20.11
N MET A 104 -7.25 15.77 18.94
CA MET A 104 -8.18 14.95 18.18
C MET A 104 -8.57 13.70 18.94
N GLU A 105 -9.86 13.36 18.88
CA GLU A 105 -10.42 12.14 19.44
C GLU A 105 -10.94 11.25 18.30
N ILE A 106 -10.59 9.97 18.38
CA ILE A 106 -11.02 8.94 17.44
C ILE A 106 -11.54 7.77 18.26
N GLU A 107 -12.78 7.36 18.01
CA GLU A 107 -13.43 6.28 18.77
C GLU A 107 -13.38 6.54 20.29
N GLY A 108 -13.56 7.79 20.74
CA GLY A 108 -13.53 8.18 22.15
C GLY A 108 -12.14 8.17 22.80
N ARG A 109 -11.07 8.07 22.01
CA ARG A 109 -9.69 8.09 22.50
C ARG A 109 -8.91 9.26 21.90
N LYS A 110 -8.23 9.99 22.75
CA LYS A 110 -7.31 11.03 22.31
C LYS A 110 -6.16 10.44 21.50
N VAL A 111 -5.94 11.00 20.32
CA VAL A 111 -4.77 10.71 19.50
C VAL A 111 -3.56 11.41 20.11
N PHE A 112 -2.47 10.65 20.29
CA PHE A 112 -1.25 11.22 20.86
C PHE A 112 -0.62 12.26 19.92
N GLU A 113 0.09 13.22 20.50
CA GLU A 113 0.85 14.22 19.77
C GLU A 113 2.06 13.59 19.07
N ALA A 114 2.23 13.86 17.76
CA ALA A 114 3.30 13.24 16.98
C ALA A 114 4.68 13.80 17.33
N CYS A 115 4.82 15.11 17.31
CA CYS A 115 6.09 15.79 17.56
C CYS A 115 5.86 16.97 18.50
N SER A 116 6.79 17.24 19.40
CA SER A 116 6.76 18.37 20.33
C SER A 116 7.95 19.28 20.13
N MET A 117 7.75 20.59 20.27
CA MET A 117 8.83 21.58 20.21
C MET A 117 9.77 21.47 21.41
N ASN A 118 9.26 21.06 22.56
CA ASN A 118 10.01 20.91 23.80
C ASN A 118 9.75 19.51 24.39
N PRO A 119 10.38 18.47 23.84
CA PRO A 119 10.14 17.11 24.28
C PRO A 119 10.66 16.89 25.71
N SER A 120 9.78 16.44 26.59
CA SER A 120 10.15 15.92 27.91
C SER A 120 10.77 14.52 27.79
N LYS A 121 11.38 14.01 28.87
CA LYS A 121 11.90 12.62 28.90
C LYS A 121 10.80 11.59 28.62
N GLU A 122 9.55 11.89 28.98
CA GLU A 122 8.40 11.00 28.70
C GLU A 122 7.98 11.06 27.23
N ASP A 123 8.23 12.18 26.55
CA ASP A 123 7.90 12.31 25.13
C ASP A 123 8.80 11.43 24.26
N PHE A 124 10.04 11.14 24.69
CA PHE A 124 10.91 10.22 23.94
C PHE A 124 10.31 8.82 23.82
N LYS A 125 9.52 8.35 24.79
CA LYS A 125 8.77 7.09 24.67
C LYS A 125 7.68 7.15 23.59
N ARG A 126 7.19 8.36 23.28
CA ARG A 126 6.22 8.57 22.19
C ARG A 126 6.90 8.58 20.83
N CYS A 127 8.16 9.06 20.77
CA CYS A 127 8.94 9.03 19.53
C CYS A 127 9.08 7.61 18.98
N ASP A 128 9.25 6.62 19.85
CA ASP A 128 9.37 5.21 19.48
C ASP A 128 8.10 4.63 18.83
N ARG A 129 6.94 5.29 18.95
CA ARG A 129 5.72 4.85 18.27
C ARG A 129 5.81 5.00 16.74
N CYS A 130 6.61 5.94 16.29
CA CYS A 130 6.86 6.18 14.86
C CYS A 130 8.29 5.79 14.48
N HIS A 131 9.28 6.16 15.32
CA HIS A 131 10.70 5.91 15.12
C HIS A 131 11.16 4.62 15.82
N SER A 132 10.48 3.51 15.50
CA SER A 132 10.63 2.25 16.27
C SER A 132 11.66 1.27 15.70
N SER A 133 12.13 1.46 14.48
CA SER A 133 13.00 0.49 13.79
C SER A 133 12.46 -0.95 13.86
N GLY A 134 11.15 -1.12 13.71
CA GLY A 134 10.48 -2.43 13.75
C GLY A 134 10.27 -3.02 15.14
N LYS A 135 10.56 -2.29 16.21
CA LYS A 135 10.23 -2.73 17.57
C LYS A 135 8.73 -2.56 17.83
N SER A 136 8.08 -3.61 18.30
CA SER A 136 6.70 -3.53 18.79
C SER A 136 6.67 -2.64 20.04
N VAL A 137 5.99 -1.50 19.95
CA VAL A 137 5.99 -0.48 21.02
C VAL A 137 4.93 -0.76 22.08
N LYS A 138 3.81 -1.36 21.67
CA LYS A 138 2.70 -1.71 22.60
C LYS A 138 1.93 -2.92 22.10
N LYS A 139 1.46 -3.76 23.03
CA LYS A 139 0.60 -4.92 22.73
C LYS A 139 -0.69 -4.55 22.01
N GLU A 140 -1.28 -3.40 22.30
CA GLU A 140 -2.50 -2.91 21.64
C GLU A 140 -2.32 -2.64 20.14
N TYR A 141 -1.09 -2.48 19.69
CA TYR A 141 -0.72 -2.32 18.29
C TYR A 141 -0.10 -3.58 17.68
N ASP A 142 -0.14 -4.70 18.41
CA ASP A 142 0.30 -5.98 17.85
C ASP A 142 -0.63 -6.40 16.72
N PHE A 143 -0.04 -6.55 15.54
CA PHE A 143 -0.78 -6.89 14.34
C PHE A 143 -1.54 -8.21 14.47
N TYR A 144 -0.92 -9.25 15.02
CA TYR A 144 -1.54 -10.58 15.09
C TYR A 144 -2.76 -10.58 16.02
N LYS A 145 -2.64 -9.94 17.18
CA LYS A 145 -3.77 -9.75 18.09
C LYS A 145 -4.88 -8.92 17.45
N PHE A 146 -4.51 -7.87 16.73
CA PHE A 146 -5.47 -7.06 15.98
C PHE A 146 -6.18 -7.87 14.90
N ALA A 147 -5.43 -8.71 14.16
CA ALA A 147 -5.93 -9.48 13.04
C ALA A 147 -6.80 -10.68 13.42
N GLU A 148 -6.77 -11.13 14.69
CA GLU A 148 -7.55 -12.29 15.16
C GLU A 148 -9.05 -12.17 14.88
N LYS A 149 -9.60 -10.99 15.06
CA LYS A 149 -11.04 -10.70 14.90
C LYS A 149 -11.51 -10.57 13.47
N PHE A 150 -10.62 -10.55 12.49
CA PHE A 150 -10.97 -10.30 11.10
C PHE A 150 -11.03 -11.57 10.26
N PRO A 151 -11.87 -11.58 9.21
CA PRO A 151 -11.89 -12.64 8.22
C PRO A 151 -10.50 -12.84 7.61
N LYS A 152 -10.13 -14.09 7.38
CA LYS A 152 -8.80 -14.43 6.89
C LYS A 152 -8.73 -14.43 5.38
N GLU A 153 -7.59 -13.96 4.87
CA GLU A 153 -7.23 -13.98 3.46
C GLU A 153 -5.87 -14.67 3.28
N ARG A 154 -5.70 -15.31 2.13
CA ARG A 154 -4.45 -16.02 1.81
C ARG A 154 -3.28 -15.10 1.52
N PHE A 155 -3.56 -13.92 1.00
CA PHE A 155 -2.58 -12.97 0.48
C PHE A 155 -2.54 -11.67 1.29
N GLY A 156 -1.58 -10.81 0.96
CA GLY A 156 -1.41 -9.52 1.62
C GLY A 156 -1.02 -9.66 3.08
N ASN A 157 -1.73 -8.97 3.95
CA ASN A 157 -1.55 -9.07 5.40
C ASN A 157 -2.42 -10.16 6.06
N GLY A 158 -3.06 -10.99 5.28
CA GLY A 158 -3.87 -12.10 5.80
C GLY A 158 -5.26 -11.69 6.31
N ILE A 159 -5.69 -10.44 6.10
CA ILE A 159 -7.03 -9.94 6.45
C ILE A 159 -7.82 -9.71 5.17
N ASP A 160 -9.02 -10.29 5.09
CA ASP A 160 -10.01 -9.93 4.07
C ASP A 160 -10.73 -8.64 4.49
N TRP A 161 -10.17 -7.52 4.04
CA TRP A 161 -10.69 -6.20 4.35
C TRP A 161 -12.05 -5.91 3.73
N GLU A 162 -12.33 -6.48 2.57
CA GLU A 162 -13.63 -6.33 1.90
C GLU A 162 -14.72 -7.02 2.72
N LYS A 163 -14.48 -8.25 3.15
CA LYS A 163 -15.39 -8.97 4.01
C LYS A 163 -15.49 -8.35 5.40
N ALA A 164 -14.39 -7.84 5.96
CA ALA A 164 -14.40 -7.13 7.25
C ALA A 164 -15.29 -5.88 7.21
N GLU A 165 -15.30 -5.14 6.11
CA GLU A 165 -16.20 -4.01 5.90
C GLU A 165 -17.64 -4.46 5.70
N ALA A 166 -17.89 -5.47 4.87
CA ALA A 166 -19.22 -6.04 4.62
C ALA A 166 -19.86 -6.59 5.89
N ASP A 167 -19.09 -7.23 6.74
CA ASP A 167 -19.52 -7.77 8.03
C ASP A 167 -19.64 -6.66 9.13
N GLY A 168 -19.33 -5.41 8.81
CA GLY A 168 -19.39 -4.27 9.74
C GLY A 168 -18.33 -4.28 10.85
N LEU A 169 -17.28 -5.10 10.71
CA LEU A 169 -16.16 -5.16 11.65
C LEU A 169 -15.26 -3.94 11.59
N ILE A 170 -15.28 -3.24 10.46
CA ILE A 170 -14.70 -1.91 10.28
C ILE A 170 -15.73 -0.99 9.64
N LYS A 171 -15.68 0.29 10.03
CA LYS A 171 -16.49 1.37 9.45
C LYS A 171 -15.58 2.55 9.20
N PRO A 172 -14.80 2.53 8.12
CA PRO A 172 -13.82 3.57 7.87
C PRO A 172 -14.48 4.94 7.70
N VAL A 173 -13.95 5.92 8.42
CA VAL A 173 -14.36 7.31 8.33
C VAL A 173 -13.89 7.88 6.99
N ASP A 174 -14.81 8.50 6.26
CA ASP A 174 -14.56 9.06 4.93
C ASP A 174 -14.51 10.59 4.94
N PHE A 175 -14.95 11.21 6.00
CA PHE A 175 -15.00 12.65 6.18
C PHE A 175 -14.67 13.03 7.61
N ILE A 176 -13.72 13.96 7.78
CA ILE A 176 -13.35 14.53 9.07
C ILE A 176 -13.58 16.04 8.99
N GLU A 177 -14.44 16.57 9.86
CA GLU A 177 -14.75 17.99 9.90
C GLU A 177 -13.49 18.83 10.15
N GLY A 178 -13.33 19.90 9.40
CA GLY A 178 -12.15 20.77 9.45
C GLY A 178 -10.91 20.24 8.71
N ILE A 179 -10.95 19.01 8.21
CA ILE A 179 -9.83 18.38 7.46
C ILE A 179 -10.29 18.03 6.06
N SER A 180 -11.37 17.26 5.95
CA SER A 180 -11.81 16.73 4.67
C SER A 180 -12.51 17.78 3.83
N ILE A 181 -12.25 17.74 2.52
CA ILE A 181 -12.88 18.61 1.54
C ILE A 181 -14.32 18.15 1.32
N LYS A 182 -15.29 19.07 1.50
CA LYS A 182 -16.70 18.82 1.16
C LYS A 182 -16.83 18.68 -0.35
N ARG A 183 -17.38 17.57 -0.80
CA ARG A 183 -17.54 17.26 -2.22
C ARG A 183 -19.01 17.17 -2.59
N VAL A 184 -19.31 17.62 -3.80
CA VAL A 184 -20.61 17.37 -4.42
C VAL A 184 -20.70 15.87 -4.73
N GLN A 185 -21.83 15.24 -4.40
CA GLN A 185 -22.06 13.86 -4.78
C GLN A 185 -22.27 13.78 -6.29
N PHE A 186 -21.28 13.27 -6.99
CA PHE A 186 -21.45 12.89 -8.40
C PHE A 186 -22.13 11.53 -8.51
N GLN A 187 -22.83 11.31 -9.61
CA GLN A 187 -23.27 9.97 -9.95
C GLN A 187 -22.06 9.04 -10.02
N LYS A 188 -22.11 7.94 -9.27
CA LYS A 188 -20.99 6.99 -9.26
C LYS A 188 -20.83 6.41 -10.67
N PRO A 189 -19.61 6.43 -11.22
CA PRO A 189 -19.34 5.84 -12.52
C PRO A 189 -19.70 4.35 -12.49
N GLN A 190 -20.18 3.86 -13.63
CA GLN A 190 -20.49 2.43 -13.77
C GLN A 190 -19.22 1.60 -13.72
N ASP A 191 -19.35 0.40 -13.17
CA ASP A 191 -18.35 -0.63 -13.27
C ASP A 191 -18.15 -1.02 -14.74
N PHE A 192 -16.94 -1.38 -15.14
CA PHE A 192 -16.68 -1.77 -16.52
C PHE A 192 -15.72 -2.95 -16.63
N THR A 193 -15.83 -3.65 -17.75
CA THR A 193 -14.96 -4.77 -18.09
C THR A 193 -13.72 -4.28 -18.83
N LEU A 194 -12.56 -4.80 -18.44
CA LEU A 194 -11.28 -4.64 -19.13
C LEU A 194 -10.87 -5.99 -19.72
N GLU A 195 -10.63 -6.00 -21.02
CA GLU A 195 -10.20 -7.20 -21.73
C GLU A 195 -8.67 -7.34 -21.65
N PRO A 196 -8.15 -8.50 -21.23
CA PRO A 196 -6.73 -8.77 -21.27
C PRO A 196 -6.22 -8.80 -22.70
N LYS A 197 -4.98 -8.35 -22.93
CA LYS A 197 -4.35 -8.47 -24.24
C LYS A 197 -3.90 -9.90 -24.59
N VAL A 198 -3.91 -10.79 -23.61
CA VAL A 198 -3.51 -12.19 -23.77
C VAL A 198 -4.76 -13.05 -23.87
N SER A 199 -4.86 -13.79 -24.97
CA SER A 199 -5.98 -14.74 -25.18
C SER A 199 -6.01 -15.81 -24.09
N GLY A 200 -7.22 -16.16 -23.66
CA GLY A 200 -7.43 -17.21 -22.65
C GLY A 200 -7.35 -16.75 -21.20
N LEU A 201 -7.05 -15.47 -20.94
CA LEU A 201 -7.18 -14.93 -19.60
C LEU A 201 -8.59 -14.37 -19.37
N PRO A 202 -9.19 -14.60 -18.20
CA PRO A 202 -10.46 -14.00 -17.83
C PRO A 202 -10.42 -12.47 -17.86
N ASP A 203 -11.55 -11.87 -18.26
CA ASP A 203 -11.70 -10.42 -18.19
C ASP A 203 -11.64 -9.90 -16.77
N ILE A 204 -11.26 -8.64 -16.64
CA ILE A 204 -11.21 -7.93 -15.38
C ILE A 204 -12.49 -7.10 -15.23
N ILE A 205 -13.19 -7.25 -14.12
CA ILE A 205 -14.27 -6.35 -13.74
C ILE A 205 -13.71 -5.28 -12.84
N PHE A 206 -13.59 -4.05 -13.37
CA PHE A 206 -13.17 -2.91 -12.57
C PHE A 206 -14.39 -2.26 -11.92
N SER A 207 -14.44 -2.30 -10.59
CA SER A 207 -15.52 -1.67 -9.84
C SER A 207 -15.15 -0.23 -9.45
N HIS A 208 -15.64 0.75 -10.21
CA HIS A 208 -15.56 2.16 -9.81
C HIS A 208 -16.23 2.40 -8.47
N ARG A 209 -17.36 1.75 -8.22
CA ARG A 209 -18.11 1.92 -6.98
C ARG A 209 -17.24 1.61 -5.75
N LYS A 210 -16.52 0.49 -5.75
CA LYS A 210 -15.64 0.10 -4.64
C LYS A 210 -14.45 1.05 -4.50
N HIS A 211 -13.81 1.41 -5.60
CA HIS A 211 -12.63 2.28 -5.58
C HIS A 211 -12.98 3.72 -5.16
N THR A 212 -14.11 4.26 -5.65
CA THR A 212 -14.51 5.62 -5.30
C THR A 212 -14.92 5.78 -3.85
N VAL A 213 -15.48 4.75 -3.22
CA VAL A 213 -15.79 4.76 -1.79
C VAL A 213 -14.52 4.92 -0.95
N TRP A 214 -13.44 4.21 -1.31
CA TRP A 214 -12.20 4.22 -0.55
C TRP A 214 -11.26 5.38 -0.88
N MET A 215 -11.19 5.80 -2.15
CA MET A 215 -10.16 6.73 -2.63
C MET A 215 -10.71 8.07 -3.14
N GLY A 216 -12.00 8.15 -3.43
CA GLY A 216 -12.55 9.28 -4.19
C GLY A 216 -12.14 9.22 -5.67
N CYS A 217 -12.57 10.21 -6.43
CA CYS A 217 -12.19 10.33 -7.85
C CYS A 217 -10.74 10.83 -7.99
N GLU A 218 -10.38 11.80 -7.17
CA GLU A 218 -9.12 12.56 -7.23
C GLU A 218 -7.89 11.71 -6.91
N GLY A 219 -8.05 10.66 -6.12
CA GLY A 219 -6.96 9.74 -5.80
C GLY A 219 -6.48 8.89 -6.98
N CYS A 220 -7.30 8.84 -8.05
CA CYS A 220 -6.96 8.11 -9.27
C CYS A 220 -6.82 9.04 -10.49
N HIS A 221 -7.61 10.11 -10.57
CA HIS A 221 -7.68 11.00 -11.73
C HIS A 221 -7.15 12.39 -11.41
N PRO A 222 -6.36 13.01 -12.30
CA PRO A 222 -5.86 12.48 -13.57
C PRO A 222 -4.52 11.73 -13.47
N GLU A 223 -3.88 11.68 -12.29
CA GLU A 223 -2.47 11.28 -12.14
C GLU A 223 -2.21 9.80 -12.47
N ILE A 224 -3.06 8.90 -11.97
CA ILE A 224 -2.91 7.46 -12.23
C ILE A 224 -3.60 7.09 -13.55
N PHE A 225 -4.79 7.63 -13.76
CA PHE A 225 -5.59 7.39 -14.97
C PHE A 225 -6.13 8.70 -15.52
N LEU A 226 -6.07 8.92 -16.81
CA LEU A 226 -6.51 10.16 -17.47
C LEU A 226 -8.02 10.44 -17.37
N GLY A 227 -8.84 9.47 -16.98
CA GLY A 227 -10.22 9.69 -16.54
C GLY A 227 -11.26 10.13 -17.54
N VAL A 228 -10.92 10.32 -18.79
CA VAL A 228 -11.86 10.92 -19.78
C VAL A 228 -12.70 9.85 -20.48
N LYS A 229 -12.09 8.75 -20.87
CA LYS A 229 -12.72 7.66 -21.63
C LYS A 229 -12.01 6.35 -21.37
N LYS A 230 -12.75 5.25 -21.27
CA LYS A 230 -12.19 3.89 -21.23
C LYS A 230 -11.17 3.69 -22.37
N GLY A 231 -9.99 3.20 -22.03
CA GLY A 231 -8.91 2.93 -22.99
C GLY A 231 -8.03 4.13 -23.36
N THR A 232 -8.23 5.31 -22.80
CA THR A 232 -7.34 6.46 -22.98
C THR A 232 -5.97 6.20 -22.36
N THR A 233 -5.93 5.71 -21.13
CA THR A 233 -4.71 5.28 -20.48
C THR A 233 -4.32 3.89 -20.99
N LYS A 234 -3.12 3.77 -21.53
CA LYS A 234 -2.56 2.49 -22.00
C LYS A 234 -1.59 1.96 -20.96
N TYR A 235 -1.74 0.72 -20.56
CA TYR A 235 -0.88 0.05 -19.61
C TYR A 235 -0.81 -1.46 -19.88
N THR A 236 0.20 -2.09 -19.32
CA THR A 236 0.44 -3.53 -19.40
C THR A 236 0.57 -4.13 -18.00
N MET A 237 0.50 -5.46 -17.89
CA MET A 237 0.77 -6.13 -16.63
C MET A 237 2.18 -5.85 -16.10
N VAL A 238 3.15 -5.67 -17.01
CA VAL A 238 4.53 -5.29 -16.62
C VAL A 238 4.54 -3.93 -15.91
N ASP A 239 3.83 -2.93 -16.45
CA ASP A 239 3.71 -1.62 -15.80
C ASP A 239 3.07 -1.73 -14.41
N ILE A 240 2.03 -2.57 -14.29
CA ILE A 240 1.33 -2.80 -13.01
C ILE A 240 2.28 -3.46 -12.00
N PHE A 241 3.04 -4.49 -12.41
CA PHE A 241 4.05 -5.13 -11.54
C PHE A 241 5.19 -4.19 -11.16
N GLN A 242 5.48 -3.18 -11.98
CA GLN A 242 6.44 -2.11 -11.68
C GLN A 242 5.89 -1.04 -10.72
N GLY A 243 4.66 -1.19 -10.22
CA GLY A 243 4.04 -0.25 -9.29
C GLY A 243 3.38 0.94 -9.94
N LYS A 244 3.02 0.85 -11.24
CA LYS A 244 2.24 1.89 -11.95
C LYS A 244 0.77 1.49 -12.03
N TYR A 245 -0.11 2.45 -12.26
CA TYR A 245 -1.56 2.24 -12.42
C TYR A 245 -2.16 1.47 -11.25
N CYS A 246 -2.81 0.34 -11.49
CA CYS A 246 -3.35 -0.52 -10.42
C CYS A 246 -2.27 -0.91 -9.40
N GLY A 247 -1.02 -1.06 -9.85
CA GLY A 247 0.13 -1.43 -9.02
C GLY A 247 0.53 -0.39 -7.98
N VAL A 248 0.08 0.85 -8.08
CA VAL A 248 0.33 1.90 -7.07
C VAL A 248 -0.18 1.46 -5.70
N CYS A 249 -1.34 0.82 -5.64
CA CYS A 249 -1.98 0.35 -4.41
C CYS A 249 -1.90 -1.17 -4.25
N HIS A 250 -2.15 -1.93 -5.34
CA HIS A 250 -2.25 -3.39 -5.32
C HIS A 250 -0.92 -4.14 -5.25
N ASN A 251 0.18 -3.45 -5.11
CA ASN A 251 1.50 -4.04 -4.91
C ASN A 251 2.02 -3.89 -3.47
N SER A 252 1.35 -3.07 -2.65
CA SER A 252 1.86 -2.70 -1.34
C SER A 252 0.82 -2.65 -0.22
N VAL A 253 -0.40 -2.13 -0.45
CA VAL A 253 -1.38 -1.86 0.61
C VAL A 253 -2.75 -2.48 0.39
N ALA A 254 -3.21 -2.59 -0.88
CA ALA A 254 -4.41 -3.33 -1.24
C ALA A 254 -4.08 -4.82 -1.42
N PHE A 255 -5.04 -5.65 -1.85
CA PHE A 255 -4.71 -7.05 -2.13
C PHE A 255 -3.58 -7.15 -3.18
N PRO A 256 -2.62 -8.06 -3.01
CA PRO A 256 -1.42 -8.07 -3.84
C PRO A 256 -1.67 -8.60 -5.25
N LEU A 257 -0.83 -8.20 -6.19
CA LEU A 257 -0.89 -8.62 -7.59
C LEU A 257 -0.67 -10.13 -7.80
N LEU A 258 -0.24 -10.85 -6.77
CA LEU A 258 -0.14 -12.32 -6.80
C LEU A 258 -1.50 -13.01 -6.70
N ASP A 259 -2.53 -12.29 -6.29
CA ASP A 259 -3.91 -12.77 -6.27
C ASP A 259 -4.58 -12.48 -7.62
N CYS A 260 -4.18 -13.22 -8.64
CA CYS A 260 -4.58 -12.98 -10.04
C CYS A 260 -6.10 -13.07 -10.22
N GLN A 261 -6.73 -14.01 -9.50
CA GLN A 261 -8.17 -14.28 -9.64
C GLN A 261 -9.04 -13.17 -9.07
N ARG A 262 -8.53 -12.32 -8.21
CA ARG A 262 -9.28 -11.16 -7.70
C ARG A 262 -9.50 -10.06 -8.75
N CYS A 263 -8.63 -10.00 -9.74
CA CYS A 263 -8.78 -9.10 -10.88
C CYS A 263 -9.39 -9.82 -12.08
N HIS A 264 -8.83 -10.98 -12.45
CA HIS A 264 -9.26 -11.79 -13.59
C HIS A 264 -10.39 -12.74 -13.16
N THR A 265 -11.59 -12.21 -13.01
CA THR A 265 -12.74 -12.90 -12.40
C THR A 265 -13.82 -13.33 -13.37
N LYS A 266 -13.95 -12.64 -14.51
CA LYS A 266 -15.00 -12.97 -15.48
C LYS A 266 -14.54 -14.15 -16.33
N GLN A 267 -15.29 -15.24 -16.31
CA GLN A 267 -15.02 -16.39 -17.17
C GLN A 267 -15.07 -15.99 -18.64
N VAL A 268 -14.12 -16.47 -19.42
CA VAL A 268 -14.15 -16.38 -20.89
C VAL A 268 -15.24 -17.34 -21.36
N GLN A 269 -16.25 -16.81 -22.05
CA GLN A 269 -17.29 -17.62 -22.74
C GLN A 269 -16.73 -18.14 -24.06
#